data_884081916a07e12376fa5cd3693a9fb4
#
_entry.id   884081916a07e12376fa5cd3693a9fb4
#
_cell.length_a   1.000
_cell.length_b   1.000
_cell.length_c   1.000
_cell.angle_alpha   90.00
_cell.angle_beta   90.00
_cell.angle_gamma   90.00
#
_symmetry.space_group_name_H-M   'P 1'
#
loop_
_entity.id
_entity.type
_entity.pdbx_description
1 polymer ?
#
loop_
_entity_poly.entity_id
_entity_poly.type
_entity_poly.pdbx_seq_one_letter_code
_entity_poly.pdbx_strand_id
1 'polypeptide(L)'
;MPPPAVGVVKVERRPITETSEFLGRIQAINRVDLSARVTAFLEKRLFTEGSEVKQGDLLYRLERGPFEADVQAKQAAIEQVEAQLRNADVTLSRAKELLRTTAGTQAAVDAAEANQQALAAQLLAAQAQLRQSQINLDYTEIHAPIDGKIGRAATTEGNVVSPSSGVLSTIVSQDPMFVVFSIPSRTALELRQKIDSGGGFDVVKIRVKLPDGRLYGSIGKLDFVNNSVTSGTDTLLLRAVVANPPIPGPSVTMSPNRELIDAEFVNVLLESAQPVEMLAVPRAAVLTDQSGDYVYVVDAQGTAQRQGVRLGQTTPTSAAVLSGLQEGQLVVVEGLQRVQPGRVVSPGPAASAVGAPTGALDGAVDKASAAKSPAPSPAGGPSR
;
A
#
# COMPACT_ATOMS: atom_id res chain seq x y z
N MET A 1 51.76 14.73 -39.58
CA MET A 1 50.59 13.84 -39.58
C MET A 1 49.34 14.69 -39.54
N PRO A 2 48.33 14.41 -40.32
CA PRO A 2 47.07 15.15 -40.21
C PRO A 2 46.50 15.01 -38.82
N PRO A 3 45.81 16.03 -38.28
CA PRO A 3 45.22 15.99 -36.97
C PRO A 3 44.20 14.86 -36.91
N PRO A 4 44.15 14.07 -35.81
CA PRO A 4 43.21 12.97 -35.69
C PRO A 4 41.75 13.49 -35.70
N ALA A 5 40.90 12.84 -36.49
CA ALA A 5 39.47 13.14 -36.50
C ALA A 5 38.80 12.61 -35.22
N VAL A 6 38.04 13.47 -34.57
CA VAL A 6 37.34 13.17 -33.31
C VAL A 6 35.87 13.61 -33.39
N GLY A 7 34.97 12.81 -32.85
CA GLY A 7 33.56 13.19 -32.70
C GLY A 7 33.35 14.02 -31.43
N VAL A 8 32.80 15.22 -31.60
CA VAL A 8 32.52 16.12 -30.48
C VAL A 8 31.05 16.38 -30.30
N VAL A 9 30.64 16.64 -29.04
CA VAL A 9 29.29 17.05 -28.65
C VAL A 9 29.39 18.33 -27.83
N LYS A 10 28.47 19.24 -28.07
CA LYS A 10 28.38 20.49 -27.34
C LYS A 10 27.74 20.20 -25.95
N VAL A 11 28.34 20.77 -24.92
CA VAL A 11 27.80 20.71 -23.55
C VAL A 11 26.56 21.59 -23.48
N GLU A 12 25.45 21.00 -23.17
CA GLU A 12 24.17 21.68 -23.07
C GLU A 12 23.51 21.36 -21.72
N ARG A 13 22.65 22.27 -21.26
CA ARG A 13 21.81 21.99 -20.12
C ARG A 13 20.69 21.02 -20.55
N ARG A 14 20.49 20.01 -19.74
CA ARG A 14 19.40 19.05 -19.93
C ARG A 14 18.67 18.86 -18.61
N PRO A 15 17.36 18.67 -18.68
CA PRO A 15 16.58 18.32 -17.50
C PRO A 15 16.97 16.93 -17.00
N ILE A 16 17.55 16.87 -15.82
CA ILE A 16 17.97 15.61 -15.17
C ILE A 16 17.12 15.43 -13.92
N THR A 17 16.44 14.28 -13.83
CA THR A 17 15.71 13.90 -12.63
C THR A 17 16.66 13.26 -11.64
N GLU A 18 16.85 13.90 -10.50
CA GLU A 18 17.62 13.29 -9.41
C GLU A 18 16.87 12.05 -8.90
N THR A 19 17.55 10.92 -8.89
CA THR A 19 17.01 9.65 -8.42
C THR A 19 17.96 9.04 -7.39
N SER A 20 17.42 8.69 -6.24
CA SER A 20 18.15 7.95 -5.20
C SER A 20 17.45 6.62 -4.96
N GLU A 21 18.23 5.53 -4.86
CA GLU A 21 17.72 4.16 -4.67
C GLU A 21 17.93 3.72 -3.23
N PHE A 22 16.88 3.21 -2.60
CA PHE A 22 16.88 2.74 -1.21
C PHE A 22 16.22 1.37 -1.13
N LEU A 23 16.66 0.53 -0.20
CA LEU A 23 15.98 -0.70 0.11
C LEU A 23 14.69 -0.39 0.91
N GLY A 24 13.56 -0.92 0.45
CA GLY A 24 12.27 -0.80 1.09
C GLY A 24 11.58 -2.14 1.26
N ARG A 25 10.43 -2.10 1.91
CA ARG A 25 9.56 -3.25 2.14
C ARG A 25 8.12 -2.87 1.87
N ILE A 26 7.41 -3.74 1.18
CA ILE A 26 5.96 -3.63 1.00
C ILE A 26 5.29 -4.02 2.32
N GLN A 27 4.26 -3.28 2.70
CA GLN A 27 3.48 -3.53 3.90
C GLN A 27 2.00 -3.30 3.63
N ALA A 28 1.16 -4.24 4.04
CA ALA A 28 -0.28 -4.05 4.00
C ALA A 28 -0.69 -2.88 4.93
N ILE A 29 -1.68 -2.09 4.50
CA ILE A 29 -2.21 -0.99 5.31
C ILE A 29 -2.88 -1.53 6.56
N ASN A 30 -3.70 -2.56 6.40
CA ASN A 30 -4.40 -3.21 7.49
C ASN A 30 -4.00 -4.69 7.55
N ARG A 31 -3.69 -5.13 8.75
CA ARG A 31 -3.41 -6.52 9.09
C ARG A 31 -4.21 -6.89 10.32
N VAL A 32 -5.03 -7.92 10.22
CA VAL A 32 -5.88 -8.39 11.32
C VAL A 32 -5.67 -9.87 11.54
N ASP A 33 -5.30 -10.20 12.75
CA ASP A 33 -5.18 -11.57 13.21
C ASP A 33 -6.51 -12.03 13.81
N LEU A 34 -7.12 -13.04 13.21
CA LEU A 34 -8.39 -13.62 13.67
C LEU A 34 -8.13 -14.57 14.82
N SER A 35 -8.87 -14.42 15.90
CA SER A 35 -8.84 -15.30 17.07
C SER A 35 -10.24 -15.64 17.55
N ALA A 36 -10.43 -16.81 18.18
CA ALA A 36 -11.67 -17.16 18.84
C ALA A 36 -11.87 -16.30 20.09
N ARG A 37 -13.11 -15.85 20.34
CA ARG A 37 -13.47 -15.10 21.55
C ARG A 37 -14.21 -15.95 22.59
N VAL A 38 -14.65 -17.13 22.18
CA VAL A 38 -15.29 -18.14 23.01
C VAL A 38 -14.58 -19.48 22.84
N THR A 39 -14.76 -20.38 23.81
CA THR A 39 -14.22 -21.75 23.73
C THR A 39 -15.29 -22.65 23.14
N ALA A 40 -15.01 -23.23 21.97
CA ALA A 40 -15.92 -24.13 21.26
C ALA A 40 -15.17 -24.99 20.25
N PHE A 41 -15.80 -26.04 19.72
CA PHE A 41 -15.28 -26.78 18.58
C PHE A 41 -15.40 -25.97 17.30
N LEU A 42 -14.36 -26.01 16.47
CA LEU A 42 -14.35 -25.46 15.13
C LEU A 42 -15.11 -26.44 14.20
N GLU A 43 -16.35 -26.10 13.87
CA GLU A 43 -17.19 -26.95 13.01
C GLU A 43 -16.75 -26.87 11.54
N LYS A 44 -16.64 -25.66 11.00
CA LYS A 44 -16.36 -25.45 9.57
C LYS A 44 -15.50 -24.20 9.35
N ARG A 45 -14.65 -24.33 8.33
CA ARG A 45 -13.97 -23.24 7.65
C ARG A 45 -14.68 -22.96 6.32
N LEU A 46 -15.13 -21.73 6.11
CA LEU A 46 -16.00 -21.34 4.99
C LEU A 46 -15.27 -20.53 3.91
N PHE A 47 -13.94 -20.51 3.93
CA PHE A 47 -13.13 -19.83 2.94
C PHE A 47 -12.06 -20.76 2.35
N THR A 48 -11.52 -20.38 1.20
CA THR A 48 -10.33 -21.00 0.61
C THR A 48 -9.08 -20.24 1.07
N GLU A 49 -8.06 -20.95 1.54
CA GLU A 49 -6.79 -20.35 1.94
C GLU A 49 -6.15 -19.57 0.79
N GLY A 50 -5.69 -18.37 1.06
CA GLY A 50 -5.11 -17.48 0.05
C GLY A 50 -6.13 -16.78 -0.85
N SER A 51 -7.45 -16.93 -0.63
CA SER A 51 -8.48 -16.18 -1.37
C SER A 51 -8.63 -14.74 -0.83
N GLU A 52 -9.18 -13.86 -1.64
CA GLU A 52 -9.68 -12.56 -1.16
C GLU A 52 -11.05 -12.74 -0.52
N VAL A 53 -11.24 -12.05 0.61
CA VAL A 53 -12.48 -12.02 1.39
C VAL A 53 -12.94 -10.57 1.54
N LYS A 54 -14.25 -10.38 1.67
CA LYS A 54 -14.84 -9.08 1.91
C LYS A 54 -15.21 -8.92 3.38
N GLN A 55 -15.23 -7.70 3.86
CA GLN A 55 -15.70 -7.37 5.19
C GLN A 55 -17.13 -7.91 5.39
N GLY A 56 -17.33 -8.66 6.49
CA GLY A 56 -18.60 -9.31 6.81
C GLY A 56 -18.72 -10.76 6.32
N ASP A 57 -17.83 -11.26 5.45
CA ASP A 57 -17.86 -12.66 5.03
C ASP A 57 -17.68 -13.58 6.22
N LEU A 58 -18.51 -14.64 6.32
CA LEU A 58 -18.39 -15.67 7.34
C LEU A 58 -17.22 -16.59 7.02
N LEU A 59 -16.22 -16.61 7.90
CA LEU A 59 -14.97 -17.35 7.72
C LEU A 59 -14.92 -18.66 8.47
N TYR A 60 -15.31 -18.61 9.74
CA TYR A 60 -15.34 -19.78 10.59
C TYR A 60 -16.68 -19.89 11.31
N ARG A 61 -17.13 -21.11 11.46
CA ARG A 61 -18.28 -21.46 12.30
C ARG A 61 -17.84 -22.37 13.43
N LEU A 62 -18.12 -21.95 14.63
CA LEU A 62 -17.90 -22.74 15.83
C LEU A 62 -19.21 -23.44 16.25
N GLU A 63 -19.12 -24.44 17.12
CA GLU A 63 -20.26 -25.16 17.70
C GLU A 63 -21.22 -24.18 18.40
N ARG A 64 -22.46 -24.09 17.91
CA ARG A 64 -23.46 -23.12 18.38
C ARG A 64 -24.39 -23.68 19.45
N GLY A 65 -24.63 -25.01 19.44
CA GLY A 65 -25.66 -25.66 20.25
C GLY A 65 -25.68 -25.26 21.72
N PRO A 66 -24.56 -25.31 22.43
CA PRO A 66 -24.50 -24.90 23.85
C PRO A 66 -24.85 -23.42 24.07
N PHE A 67 -24.43 -22.54 23.16
CA PHE A 67 -24.72 -21.09 23.26
C PHE A 67 -26.18 -20.77 22.93
N GLU A 68 -26.78 -21.46 21.97
CA GLU A 68 -28.21 -21.33 21.65
C GLU A 68 -29.08 -21.79 22.83
N ALA A 69 -28.70 -22.89 23.48
CA ALA A 69 -29.41 -23.37 24.68
C ALA A 69 -29.32 -22.35 25.85
N ASP A 70 -28.12 -21.71 26.04
CA ASP A 70 -27.97 -20.69 27.07
C ASP A 70 -28.85 -19.45 26.77
N VAL A 71 -28.89 -18.98 25.53
CA VAL A 71 -29.80 -17.88 25.12
C VAL A 71 -31.24 -18.22 25.41
N GLN A 72 -31.69 -19.43 25.08
CA GLN A 72 -33.07 -19.88 25.38
C GLN A 72 -33.36 -19.91 26.88
N ALA A 73 -32.40 -20.39 27.69
CA ALA A 73 -32.56 -20.41 29.16
C ALA A 73 -32.68 -18.99 29.75
N LYS A 74 -31.87 -18.02 29.24
CA LYS A 74 -31.97 -16.62 29.69
C LYS A 74 -33.28 -15.96 29.23
N GLN A 75 -33.76 -16.29 28.04
CA GLN A 75 -35.03 -15.81 27.53
C GLN A 75 -36.21 -16.29 28.44
N ALA A 76 -36.22 -17.58 28.81
CA ALA A 76 -37.20 -18.11 29.73
C ALA A 76 -37.16 -17.44 31.13
N ALA A 77 -35.92 -17.11 31.61
CA ALA A 77 -35.78 -16.37 32.87
C ALA A 77 -36.40 -14.95 32.81
N ILE A 78 -36.30 -14.27 31.69
CA ILE A 78 -36.96 -12.97 31.47
C ILE A 78 -38.46 -13.14 31.55
N GLU A 79 -39.02 -14.10 30.82
CA GLU A 79 -40.47 -14.36 30.83
C GLU A 79 -41.04 -14.64 32.23
N GLN A 80 -40.25 -15.38 33.05
CA GLN A 80 -40.59 -15.62 34.44
C GLN A 80 -40.65 -14.33 35.26
N VAL A 81 -39.61 -13.47 35.15
CA VAL A 81 -39.56 -12.20 35.91
C VAL A 81 -40.66 -11.23 35.42
N GLU A 82 -40.93 -11.18 34.12
CA GLU A 82 -42.01 -10.37 33.56
C GLU A 82 -43.36 -10.78 34.10
N ALA A 83 -43.66 -12.10 34.25
CA ALA A 83 -44.86 -12.59 34.84
C ALA A 83 -44.98 -12.17 36.32
N GLN A 84 -43.91 -12.19 37.08
CA GLN A 84 -43.83 -11.72 38.46
C GLN A 84 -44.05 -10.20 38.54
N LEU A 85 -43.44 -9.43 37.66
CA LEU A 85 -43.60 -7.97 37.61
C LEU A 85 -45.05 -7.60 37.28
N ARG A 86 -45.70 -8.25 36.29
CA ARG A 86 -47.13 -8.05 35.99
C ARG A 86 -48.01 -8.31 37.22
N ASN A 87 -47.71 -9.36 38.03
CA ASN A 87 -48.45 -9.63 39.26
C ASN A 87 -48.22 -8.54 40.33
N ALA A 88 -46.98 -8.02 40.46
CA ALA A 88 -46.67 -6.94 41.38
C ALA A 88 -47.35 -5.62 40.94
N ASP A 89 -47.41 -5.31 39.64
CA ASP A 89 -48.15 -4.15 39.12
C ASP A 89 -49.65 -4.19 39.46
N VAL A 90 -50.25 -5.37 39.30
CA VAL A 90 -51.66 -5.58 39.71
C VAL A 90 -51.84 -5.40 41.21
N THR A 91 -50.92 -5.92 42.02
CA THR A 91 -50.95 -5.81 43.48
C THR A 91 -50.79 -4.36 43.92
N LEU A 92 -49.85 -3.63 43.33
CA LEU A 92 -49.66 -2.18 43.60
C LEU A 92 -50.90 -1.36 43.22
N SER A 93 -51.49 -1.66 42.07
CA SER A 93 -52.73 -1.01 41.63
C SER A 93 -53.89 -1.22 42.63
N ARG A 94 -54.07 -2.46 43.08
CA ARG A 94 -55.10 -2.78 44.11
C ARG A 94 -54.80 -2.09 45.43
N ALA A 95 -53.55 -2.06 45.92
CA ALA A 95 -53.19 -1.39 47.14
C ALA A 95 -53.48 0.12 47.09
N LYS A 96 -53.15 0.78 45.95
CA LYS A 96 -53.47 2.19 45.71
C LYS A 96 -54.99 2.47 45.70
N GLU A 97 -55.80 1.55 45.13
CA GLU A 97 -57.25 1.68 45.12
C GLU A 97 -57.91 1.51 46.52
N LEU A 98 -57.40 0.51 47.27
CA LEU A 98 -57.87 0.32 48.66
C LEU A 98 -57.50 1.49 49.56
N LEU A 99 -56.37 2.14 49.37
CA LEU A 99 -55.98 3.33 50.12
C LEU A 99 -57.00 4.51 49.88
N ARG A 100 -57.52 4.64 48.64
CA ARG A 100 -58.51 5.65 48.31
C ARG A 100 -59.87 5.42 49.03
N THR A 101 -60.18 4.18 49.34
CA THR A 101 -61.43 3.80 50.00
C THR A 101 -61.35 3.70 51.54
N THR A 102 -60.27 4.13 52.16
CA THR A 102 -59.96 4.04 53.60
C THR A 102 -59.82 2.63 54.16
N ALA A 103 -59.87 1.60 53.31
CA ALA A 103 -59.71 0.19 53.70
C ALA A 103 -58.19 -0.27 53.62
N GLY A 104 -57.35 0.56 53.08
CA GLY A 104 -55.90 0.28 52.94
C GLY A 104 -55.07 1.17 53.85
N THR A 105 -53.75 0.79 53.95
CA THR A 105 -52.75 1.53 54.69
C THR A 105 -51.66 2.04 53.75
N GLN A 106 -51.02 3.19 54.04
CA GLN A 106 -49.89 3.71 53.28
C GLN A 106 -48.75 2.72 53.26
N ALA A 107 -48.49 2.02 54.39
CA ALA A 107 -47.44 1.01 54.46
C ALA A 107 -47.65 -0.16 53.47
N ALA A 108 -48.90 -0.53 53.14
CA ALA A 108 -49.20 -1.56 52.15
C ALA A 108 -48.86 -1.10 50.73
N VAL A 109 -49.13 0.17 50.40
CA VAL A 109 -48.76 0.78 49.10
C VAL A 109 -47.24 0.85 48.98
N ASP A 110 -46.55 1.35 50.01
CA ASP A 110 -45.09 1.49 50.01
C ASP A 110 -44.40 0.12 49.83
N ALA A 111 -44.94 -0.94 50.53
CA ALA A 111 -44.41 -2.28 50.37
C ALA A 111 -44.63 -2.87 48.96
N ALA A 112 -45.85 -2.63 48.37
CA ALA A 112 -46.12 -3.09 47.01
C ALA A 112 -45.30 -2.34 45.95
N GLU A 113 -45.04 -1.05 46.14
CA GLU A 113 -44.20 -0.24 45.27
C GLU A 113 -42.72 -0.66 45.35
N ALA A 114 -42.21 -0.91 46.56
CA ALA A 114 -40.88 -1.42 46.74
C ALA A 114 -40.68 -2.81 46.06
N ASN A 115 -41.66 -3.68 46.16
CA ASN A 115 -41.62 -4.99 45.49
C ASN A 115 -41.67 -4.85 43.96
N GLN A 116 -42.51 -3.98 43.43
CA GLN A 116 -42.60 -3.70 42.00
C GLN A 116 -41.26 -3.15 41.47
N GLN A 117 -40.67 -2.19 42.17
CA GLN A 117 -39.37 -1.62 41.81
C GLN A 117 -38.26 -2.68 41.88
N ALA A 118 -38.26 -3.57 42.87
CA ALA A 118 -37.30 -4.65 42.99
C ALA A 118 -37.40 -5.63 41.79
N LEU A 119 -38.61 -6.01 41.38
CA LEU A 119 -38.83 -6.88 40.22
C LEU A 119 -38.50 -6.19 38.90
N ALA A 120 -38.78 -4.89 38.77
CA ALA A 120 -38.30 -4.12 37.60
C ALA A 120 -36.78 -4.10 37.49
N ALA A 121 -36.06 -3.92 38.59
CA ALA A 121 -34.61 -4.01 38.61
C ALA A 121 -34.10 -5.43 38.26
N GLN A 122 -34.82 -6.46 38.74
CA GLN A 122 -34.50 -7.86 38.41
C GLN A 122 -34.74 -8.17 36.93
N LEU A 123 -35.77 -7.62 36.30
CA LEU A 123 -35.99 -7.73 34.85
C LEU A 123 -34.84 -7.14 34.07
N LEU A 124 -34.38 -5.94 34.44
CA LEU A 124 -33.25 -5.30 33.79
C LEU A 124 -32.00 -6.15 33.90
N ALA A 125 -31.73 -6.75 35.06
CA ALA A 125 -30.61 -7.65 35.27
C ALA A 125 -30.69 -8.91 34.37
N ALA A 126 -31.90 -9.52 34.26
CA ALA A 126 -32.13 -10.69 33.41
C ALA A 126 -31.91 -10.35 31.91
N GLN A 127 -32.38 -9.17 31.47
CA GLN A 127 -32.15 -8.67 30.09
C GLN A 127 -30.67 -8.47 29.80
N ALA A 128 -29.90 -7.95 30.76
CA ALA A 128 -28.45 -7.82 30.63
C ALA A 128 -27.75 -9.19 30.49
N GLN A 129 -28.21 -10.21 31.22
CA GLN A 129 -27.70 -11.58 31.10
C GLN A 129 -28.01 -12.20 29.73
N LEU A 130 -29.24 -12.01 29.21
CA LEU A 130 -29.60 -12.46 27.87
C LEU A 130 -28.72 -11.82 26.82
N ARG A 131 -28.49 -10.52 26.89
CA ARG A 131 -27.60 -9.82 25.97
C ARG A 131 -26.17 -10.38 25.99
N GLN A 132 -25.66 -10.72 27.17
CA GLN A 132 -24.34 -11.35 27.27
C GLN A 132 -24.31 -12.72 26.58
N SER A 133 -25.34 -13.54 26.74
CA SER A 133 -25.44 -14.85 26.07
C SER A 133 -25.57 -14.70 24.55
N GLN A 134 -26.32 -13.70 24.07
CA GLN A 134 -26.42 -13.38 22.64
C GLN A 134 -25.05 -12.98 22.05
N ILE A 135 -24.28 -12.14 22.75
CA ILE A 135 -22.92 -11.75 22.34
C ILE A 135 -22.01 -12.99 22.25
N ASN A 136 -22.11 -13.92 23.20
CA ASN A 136 -21.33 -15.15 23.17
C ASN A 136 -21.75 -16.05 22.00
N LEU A 137 -23.02 -16.11 21.68
CA LEU A 137 -23.53 -16.81 20.50
C LEU A 137 -23.02 -16.18 19.21
N ASP A 138 -23.03 -14.85 19.09
CA ASP A 138 -22.50 -14.15 17.94
C ASP A 138 -20.99 -14.44 17.73
N TYR A 139 -20.24 -14.62 18.81
CA TYR A 139 -18.82 -14.99 18.74
C TYR A 139 -18.56 -16.40 18.20
N THR A 140 -19.59 -17.23 18.04
CA THR A 140 -19.46 -18.54 17.40
C THR A 140 -19.35 -18.43 15.86
N GLU A 141 -19.69 -17.28 15.30
CA GLU A 141 -19.49 -16.96 13.89
C GLU A 141 -18.40 -15.90 13.76
N ILE A 142 -17.28 -16.28 13.12
CA ILE A 142 -16.14 -15.40 12.93
C ILE A 142 -16.19 -14.84 11.53
N HIS A 143 -16.44 -13.54 11.45
CA HIS A 143 -16.55 -12.80 10.19
C HIS A 143 -15.26 -12.03 9.89
N ALA A 144 -15.02 -11.74 8.60
CA ALA A 144 -13.93 -10.89 8.16
C ALA A 144 -14.14 -9.43 8.63
N PRO A 145 -13.22 -8.84 9.41
CA PRO A 145 -13.34 -7.46 9.87
C PRO A 145 -12.94 -6.43 8.82
N ILE A 146 -12.19 -6.84 7.79
CA ILE A 146 -11.69 -6.00 6.71
C ILE A 146 -11.71 -6.74 5.38
N ASP A 147 -11.71 -6.00 4.27
CA ASP A 147 -11.41 -6.55 2.95
C ASP A 147 -9.94 -6.91 2.86
N GLY A 148 -9.62 -8.05 2.24
CA GLY A 148 -8.23 -8.44 2.06
C GLY A 148 -8.04 -9.90 1.69
N LYS A 149 -6.79 -10.32 1.67
CA LYS A 149 -6.40 -11.71 1.41
C LYS A 149 -6.24 -12.45 2.73
N ILE A 150 -6.95 -13.56 2.85
CA ILE A 150 -6.85 -14.43 4.03
C ILE A 150 -5.69 -15.40 3.88
N GLY A 151 -4.93 -15.55 4.94
CA GLY A 151 -3.81 -16.49 5.01
C GLY A 151 -4.25 -17.94 5.20
N ARG A 152 -3.27 -18.78 5.57
CA ARG A 152 -3.50 -20.18 5.93
C ARG A 152 -4.21 -20.27 7.27
N ALA A 153 -5.11 -21.24 7.43
CA ALA A 153 -5.70 -21.60 8.72
C ALA A 153 -4.65 -22.30 9.60
N ALA A 154 -4.48 -21.82 10.83
CA ALA A 154 -3.58 -22.43 11.79
C ALA A 154 -4.22 -23.65 12.50
N THR A 155 -5.56 -23.69 12.55
CA THR A 155 -6.33 -24.75 13.20
C THR A 155 -7.28 -25.40 12.21
N THR A 156 -7.33 -26.73 12.21
CA THR A 156 -8.21 -27.52 11.36
C THR A 156 -9.57 -27.76 12.02
N GLU A 157 -10.58 -28.07 11.19
CA GLU A 157 -11.92 -28.45 11.64
C GLU A 157 -11.87 -29.63 12.65
N GLY A 158 -12.79 -29.65 13.59
CA GLY A 158 -12.87 -30.65 14.66
C GLY A 158 -12.00 -30.41 15.87
N ASN A 159 -11.17 -29.36 15.88
CA ASN A 159 -10.37 -28.96 17.04
C ASN A 159 -11.12 -27.97 17.93
N VAL A 160 -10.80 -27.96 19.21
CA VAL A 160 -11.28 -26.94 20.15
C VAL A 160 -10.45 -25.68 19.96
N VAL A 161 -11.13 -24.55 19.82
CA VAL A 161 -10.53 -23.22 19.81
C VAL A 161 -11.00 -22.39 21.01
N SER A 162 -10.17 -21.48 21.47
CA SER A 162 -10.43 -20.63 22.62
C SER A 162 -9.68 -19.30 22.49
N PRO A 163 -9.94 -18.30 23.32
CA PRO A 163 -9.16 -17.06 23.34
C PRO A 163 -7.65 -17.26 23.56
N SER A 164 -7.24 -18.38 24.16
CA SER A 164 -5.84 -18.74 24.38
C SER A 164 -5.21 -19.58 23.27
N SER A 165 -5.98 -20.02 22.28
CA SER A 165 -5.49 -20.86 21.16
C SER A 165 -4.62 -20.10 20.16
N GLY A 166 -4.50 -18.78 20.30
CA GLY A 166 -3.74 -17.94 19.38
C GLY A 166 -4.50 -17.57 18.11
N VAL A 167 -3.75 -17.27 17.06
CA VAL A 167 -4.28 -16.78 15.78
C VAL A 167 -4.80 -17.96 14.94
N LEU A 168 -6.05 -17.87 14.51
CA LEU A 168 -6.68 -18.86 13.61
C LEU A 168 -6.26 -18.63 12.16
N SER A 169 -6.23 -17.39 11.74
CA SER A 169 -5.77 -16.96 10.42
C SER A 169 -5.51 -15.44 10.45
N THR A 170 -4.78 -14.93 9.47
CA THR A 170 -4.51 -13.49 9.31
C THR A 170 -5.11 -12.99 8.02
N ILE A 171 -5.77 -11.83 8.04
CA ILE A 171 -6.23 -11.12 6.85
C ILE A 171 -5.33 -9.90 6.66
N VAL A 172 -4.86 -9.71 5.42
CA VAL A 172 -4.05 -8.54 5.03
C VAL A 172 -4.72 -7.80 3.88
N SER A 173 -4.86 -6.49 4.02
CA SER A 173 -5.37 -5.65 2.93
C SER A 173 -4.43 -5.73 1.72
N GLN A 174 -4.98 -5.62 0.50
CA GLN A 174 -4.22 -5.83 -0.72
C GLN A 174 -4.04 -4.57 -1.56
N ASP A 175 -4.93 -3.61 -1.45
CA ASP A 175 -4.91 -2.38 -2.22
C ASP A 175 -5.61 -1.26 -1.44
N PRO A 176 -4.96 -0.11 -1.28
CA PRO A 176 -3.56 0.17 -1.58
C PRO A 176 -2.57 -0.50 -0.60
N MET A 177 -1.26 -0.45 -0.93
CA MET A 177 -0.18 -0.96 -0.08
C MET A 177 0.72 0.18 0.38
N PHE A 178 1.37 0.01 1.52
CA PHE A 178 2.48 0.84 1.94
C PHE A 178 3.80 0.33 1.38
N VAL A 179 4.68 1.26 1.08
CA VAL A 179 6.10 1.02 0.85
C VAL A 179 6.87 1.75 1.93
N VAL A 180 7.54 1.01 2.79
CA VAL A 180 8.29 1.54 3.94
C VAL A 180 9.78 1.41 3.62
N PHE A 181 10.53 2.51 3.74
CA PHE A 181 11.96 2.53 3.45
C PHE A 181 12.67 3.56 4.34
N SER A 182 13.97 3.37 4.53
CA SER A 182 14.77 4.25 5.36
C SER A 182 15.79 5.00 4.52
N ILE A 183 15.91 6.30 4.76
CA ILE A 183 16.90 7.16 4.10
C ILE A 183 17.90 7.72 5.13
N PRO A 184 19.18 7.95 4.75
CA PRO A 184 20.14 8.62 5.62
C PRO A 184 19.66 10.00 6.06
N SER A 185 19.99 10.42 7.29
CA SER A 185 19.55 11.71 7.85
C SER A 185 19.98 12.90 7.00
N ARG A 186 21.13 12.81 6.32
CA ARG A 186 21.57 13.83 5.36
C ARG A 186 20.58 14.02 4.20
N THR A 187 20.18 12.92 3.57
CA THR A 187 19.20 12.95 2.47
C THR A 187 17.83 13.41 2.97
N ALA A 188 17.48 13.05 4.22
CA ALA A 188 16.24 13.50 4.84
C ALA A 188 16.21 15.03 5.02
N LEU A 189 17.33 15.66 5.40
CA LEU A 189 17.44 17.12 5.50
C LEU A 189 17.26 17.81 4.13
N GLU A 190 17.91 17.27 3.10
CA GLU A 190 17.77 17.77 1.72
C GLU A 190 16.32 17.64 1.23
N LEU A 191 15.69 16.51 1.50
CA LEU A 191 14.29 16.28 1.17
C LEU A 191 13.36 17.26 1.93
N ARG A 192 13.60 17.45 3.21
CA ARG A 192 12.82 18.40 4.03
C ARG A 192 12.90 19.81 3.49
N GLN A 193 14.10 20.29 3.13
CA GLN A 193 14.28 21.62 2.52
C GLN A 193 13.47 21.75 1.21
N LYS A 194 13.43 20.68 0.38
CA LYS A 194 12.63 20.66 -0.84
C LYS A 194 11.12 20.71 -0.53
N ILE A 195 10.67 19.99 0.48
CA ILE A 195 9.26 19.97 0.93
C ILE A 195 8.86 21.35 1.47
N ASP A 196 9.69 21.96 2.32
CA ASP A 196 9.43 23.25 2.96
C ASP A 196 9.46 24.41 1.95
N SER A 197 10.23 24.30 0.86
CA SER A 197 10.35 25.33 -0.18
C SER A 197 9.16 25.45 -1.12
N GLY A 198 8.08 24.68 -0.94
CA GLY A 198 6.80 24.99 -1.55
C GLY A 198 6.12 23.93 -2.38
N GLY A 199 6.42 22.65 -2.17
CA GLY A 199 5.76 21.57 -2.92
C GLY A 199 5.05 20.53 -2.07
N GLY A 200 5.20 20.57 -0.74
CA GLY A 200 4.68 19.50 0.12
C GLY A 200 5.26 18.13 -0.27
N PHE A 201 4.52 17.07 -0.03
CA PHE A 201 4.95 15.71 -0.39
C PHE A 201 4.93 15.41 -1.90
N ASP A 202 4.31 16.26 -2.71
CA ASP A 202 4.26 16.09 -4.18
C ASP A 202 5.57 16.47 -4.88
N VAL A 203 6.57 16.99 -4.15
CA VAL A 203 7.92 17.32 -4.64
C VAL A 203 8.70 16.08 -5.06
N VAL A 204 8.33 14.91 -4.55
CA VAL A 204 8.97 13.65 -4.85
C VAL A 204 7.98 12.61 -5.34
N LYS A 205 8.43 11.81 -6.31
CA LYS A 205 7.73 10.64 -6.82
C LYS A 205 8.42 9.40 -6.31
N ILE A 206 7.64 8.46 -5.84
CA ILE A 206 8.15 7.18 -5.36
C ILE A 206 7.89 6.15 -6.45
N ARG A 207 8.95 5.57 -7.00
CA ARG A 207 8.83 4.41 -7.88
C ARG A 207 9.35 3.17 -7.17
N VAL A 208 8.70 2.07 -7.42
CA VAL A 208 9.09 0.77 -6.89
C VAL A 208 9.73 -0.05 -7.99
N LYS A 209 10.90 -0.58 -7.72
CA LYS A 209 11.59 -1.54 -8.58
C LYS A 209 11.50 -2.90 -7.90
N LEU A 210 10.88 -3.83 -8.58
CA LEU A 210 10.62 -5.18 -8.11
C LEU A 210 11.93 -6.01 -8.02
N PRO A 211 11.94 -7.13 -7.28
CA PRO A 211 13.13 -7.99 -7.18
C PRO A 211 13.64 -8.54 -8.52
N ASP A 212 12.76 -8.63 -9.53
CA ASP A 212 13.12 -9.05 -10.89
C ASP A 212 13.77 -7.92 -11.73
N GLY A 213 13.91 -6.72 -11.16
CA GLY A 213 14.51 -5.55 -11.80
C GLY A 213 13.54 -4.69 -12.61
N ARG A 214 12.28 -5.10 -12.79
CA ARG A 214 11.25 -4.30 -13.47
C ARG A 214 10.81 -3.14 -12.60
N LEU A 215 10.47 -2.02 -13.23
CA LEU A 215 9.80 -0.91 -12.56
C LEU A 215 8.31 -1.23 -12.46
N TYR A 216 7.77 -1.07 -11.24
CA TYR A 216 6.34 -1.18 -10.98
C TYR A 216 5.57 -0.06 -11.70
N GLY A 217 4.42 -0.39 -12.26
CA GLY A 217 3.66 0.54 -13.11
C GLY A 217 3.03 1.73 -12.37
N SER A 218 2.67 1.56 -11.09
CA SER A 218 2.05 2.63 -10.30
C SER A 218 3.10 3.48 -9.59
N ILE A 219 2.88 4.78 -9.58
CA ILE A 219 3.72 5.74 -8.84
C ILE A 219 3.18 5.88 -7.43
N GLY A 220 4.05 5.71 -6.44
CA GLY A 220 3.73 5.93 -5.05
C GLY A 220 3.75 7.41 -4.67
N LYS A 221 2.94 7.76 -3.67
CA LYS A 221 2.93 9.08 -3.04
C LYS A 221 3.48 8.98 -1.63
N LEU A 222 4.40 9.88 -1.27
CA LEU A 222 4.89 9.99 0.10
C LEU A 222 3.70 10.35 1.01
N ASP A 223 3.51 9.55 2.06
CA ASP A 223 2.38 9.67 2.99
C ASP A 223 2.87 10.07 4.38
N PHE A 224 4.03 9.56 4.78
CA PHE A 224 4.54 9.76 6.13
C PHE A 224 6.06 9.84 6.16
N VAL A 225 6.56 10.77 6.98
CA VAL A 225 7.97 10.91 7.33
C VAL A 225 8.06 10.81 8.85
N ASN A 226 8.87 9.89 9.36
CA ASN A 226 9.01 9.72 10.81
C ASN A 226 9.58 11.00 11.45
N ASN A 227 9.23 11.23 12.71
CA ASN A 227 9.69 12.38 13.49
C ASN A 227 10.98 12.12 14.29
N SER A 228 11.49 10.88 14.21
CA SER A 228 12.70 10.45 14.92
C SER A 228 13.64 9.68 14.01
N VAL A 229 14.93 9.90 14.20
CA VAL A 229 16.01 9.17 13.52
C VAL A 229 16.34 7.92 14.32
N THR A 230 16.55 6.82 13.63
CA THR A 230 16.97 5.56 14.26
C THR A 230 18.43 5.68 14.69
N SER A 231 18.68 5.63 16.01
CA SER A 231 19.99 5.91 16.61
C SER A 231 21.10 4.95 16.18
N GLY A 232 20.78 3.72 15.79
CA GLY A 232 21.78 2.73 15.37
C GLY A 232 22.27 2.86 13.93
N THR A 233 21.49 3.49 13.05
CA THR A 233 21.77 3.55 11.61
C THR A 233 21.80 4.97 11.04
N ASP A 234 21.50 5.99 11.83
CA ASP A 234 21.35 7.39 11.42
C ASP A 234 20.43 7.55 10.20
N THR A 235 19.30 6.83 10.24
CA THR A 235 18.32 6.84 9.15
C THR A 235 16.95 7.31 9.63
N LEU A 236 16.22 7.93 8.72
CA LEU A 236 14.83 8.35 8.89
C LEU A 236 13.91 7.41 8.11
N LEU A 237 12.86 6.92 8.77
CA LEU A 237 11.86 6.07 8.14
C LEU A 237 10.87 6.91 7.37
N LEU A 238 10.64 6.53 6.12
CA LEU A 238 9.61 7.09 5.24
C LEU A 238 8.60 6.02 4.86
N ARG A 239 7.40 6.46 4.57
CA ARG A 239 6.33 5.60 4.07
C ARG A 239 5.64 6.26 2.89
N ALA A 240 5.41 5.48 1.85
CA ALA A 240 4.64 5.89 0.68
C ALA A 240 3.43 4.96 0.50
N VAL A 241 2.37 5.46 -0.10
CA VAL A 241 1.20 4.69 -0.51
C VAL A 241 1.30 4.42 -2.00
N VAL A 242 1.10 3.15 -2.37
CA VAL A 242 1.13 2.68 -3.76
C VAL A 242 -0.12 1.85 -4.04
N ALA A 243 -0.80 2.13 -5.14
CA ALA A 243 -1.92 1.30 -5.59
C ALA A 243 -1.41 -0.08 -6.03
N ASN A 244 -2.17 -1.12 -5.72
CA ASN A 244 -1.85 -2.50 -6.07
C ASN A 244 -3.05 -3.18 -6.75
N PRO A 245 -3.45 -2.71 -7.96
CA PRO A 245 -4.60 -3.24 -8.65
C PRO A 245 -4.41 -4.71 -9.04
N PRO A 246 -5.51 -5.46 -9.23
CA PRO A 246 -5.43 -6.83 -9.70
C PRO A 246 -4.85 -6.88 -11.12
N ILE A 247 -3.98 -7.88 -11.37
CA ILE A 247 -3.40 -8.12 -12.70
C ILE A 247 -4.43 -8.87 -13.54
N PRO A 248 -4.77 -8.39 -14.75
CA PRO A 248 -5.65 -9.10 -15.66
C PRO A 248 -5.03 -10.45 -16.08
N GLY A 249 -5.78 -11.54 -15.96
CA GLY A 249 -5.32 -12.86 -16.38
C GLY A 249 -5.93 -13.98 -15.55
N PRO A 250 -5.69 -15.24 -15.94
CA PRO A 250 -6.13 -16.39 -15.16
C PRO A 250 -5.40 -16.41 -13.82
N SER A 251 -6.15 -16.41 -12.73
CA SER A 251 -5.60 -16.60 -11.41
C SER A 251 -5.27 -18.06 -11.15
N VAL A 252 -4.09 -18.35 -10.63
CA VAL A 252 -3.70 -19.71 -10.20
C VAL A 252 -4.44 -20.10 -8.91
N THR A 253 -4.87 -19.13 -8.15
CA THR A 253 -5.75 -19.26 -6.98
C THR A 253 -7.06 -18.53 -7.29
N MET A 254 -8.17 -18.85 -6.66
CA MET A 254 -9.47 -18.19 -6.86
C MET A 254 -9.46 -16.67 -6.52
N SER A 255 -8.30 -16.10 -6.32
CA SER A 255 -8.06 -14.71 -5.93
C SER A 255 -7.33 -13.98 -7.06
N PRO A 256 -7.65 -12.72 -7.34
CA PRO A 256 -6.92 -11.92 -8.31
C PRO A 256 -5.43 -11.90 -7.98
N ASN A 257 -4.58 -12.12 -8.98
CA ASN A 257 -3.14 -11.95 -8.81
C ASN A 257 -2.84 -10.46 -8.66
N ARG A 258 -2.00 -10.13 -7.69
CA ARG A 258 -1.48 -8.78 -7.50
C ARG A 258 0.04 -8.83 -7.47
N GLU A 259 0.67 -7.79 -7.93
CA GLU A 259 2.12 -7.78 -8.13
C GLU A 259 2.88 -7.55 -6.82
N LEU A 260 2.35 -6.66 -5.95
CA LEU A 260 2.97 -6.38 -4.66
C LEU A 260 2.42 -7.33 -3.59
N ILE A 261 3.32 -7.94 -2.83
CA ILE A 261 3.00 -8.88 -1.76
C ILE A 261 3.44 -8.30 -0.41
N ASP A 262 2.61 -8.49 0.63
CA ASP A 262 2.96 -8.06 1.99
C ASP A 262 4.29 -8.66 2.45
N ALA A 263 5.13 -7.84 3.05
CA ALA A 263 6.46 -8.15 3.55
C ALA A 263 7.55 -8.36 2.48
N GLU A 264 7.27 -8.16 1.19
CA GLU A 264 8.23 -8.26 0.10
C GLU A 264 9.26 -7.12 0.17
N PHE A 265 10.53 -7.45 -0.10
CA PHE A 265 11.59 -6.45 -0.24
C PHE A 265 11.61 -5.92 -1.67
N VAL A 266 11.74 -4.60 -1.78
CA VAL A 266 11.76 -3.89 -3.06
C VAL A 266 12.81 -2.79 -3.02
N ASN A 267 13.27 -2.34 -4.19
CA ASN A 267 14.07 -1.14 -4.28
C ASN A 267 13.16 0.07 -4.54
N VAL A 268 13.31 1.08 -3.73
CA VAL A 268 12.53 2.32 -3.78
C VAL A 268 13.36 3.39 -4.45
N LEU A 269 12.89 3.90 -5.57
CA LEU A 269 13.47 5.02 -6.29
C LEU A 269 12.76 6.30 -5.86
N LEU A 270 13.50 7.16 -5.17
CA LEU A 270 13.07 8.50 -4.78
C LEU A 270 13.46 9.46 -5.91
N GLU A 271 12.50 9.88 -6.70
CA GLU A 271 12.70 10.78 -7.85
C GLU A 271 12.21 12.19 -7.50
N SER A 272 13.01 13.21 -7.85
CA SER A 272 12.53 14.60 -7.78
C SER A 272 11.39 14.82 -8.77
N ALA A 273 10.29 15.42 -8.35
CA ALA A 273 9.16 15.71 -9.23
C ALA A 273 9.49 16.76 -10.30
N GLN A 274 10.44 17.65 -9.98
CA GLN A 274 10.93 18.67 -10.91
C GLN A 274 12.34 18.30 -11.36
N PRO A 275 12.56 18.10 -12.67
CA PRO A 275 13.90 17.91 -13.20
C PRO A 275 14.71 19.21 -12.99
N VAL A 276 15.97 19.03 -12.63
CA VAL A 276 16.93 20.15 -12.47
C VAL A 276 17.70 20.31 -13.77
N GLU A 277 17.75 21.55 -14.29
CA GLU A 277 18.57 21.87 -15.47
C GLU A 277 20.06 21.82 -15.09
N MET A 278 20.74 20.76 -15.54
CA MET A 278 22.17 20.54 -15.27
C MET A 278 22.94 20.38 -16.58
N LEU A 279 24.22 20.78 -16.56
CA LEU A 279 25.12 20.48 -17.68
C LEU A 279 25.25 18.96 -17.80
N ALA A 280 25.04 18.45 -18.99
CA ALA A 280 25.10 17.03 -19.29
C ALA A 280 26.08 16.72 -20.42
N VAL A 281 26.82 15.65 -20.25
CA VAL A 281 27.68 15.08 -21.28
C VAL A 281 27.32 13.61 -21.51
N PRO A 282 27.51 13.08 -22.73
CA PRO A 282 27.36 11.66 -22.97
C PRO A 282 28.31 10.85 -22.06
N ARG A 283 27.81 9.76 -21.48
CA ARG A 283 28.62 8.91 -20.58
C ARG A 283 29.94 8.43 -21.24
N ALA A 284 29.90 8.21 -22.56
CA ALA A 284 31.05 7.79 -23.35
C ALA A 284 32.20 8.84 -23.42
N ALA A 285 31.90 10.11 -23.12
CA ALA A 285 32.89 11.17 -23.08
C ALA A 285 33.72 11.21 -21.79
N VAL A 286 33.22 10.58 -20.73
CA VAL A 286 33.83 10.62 -19.40
C VAL A 286 34.86 9.51 -19.27
N LEU A 287 36.06 9.91 -18.90
CA LEU A 287 37.20 9.03 -18.61
C LEU A 287 37.56 9.17 -17.13
N THR A 288 38.03 8.10 -16.54
CA THR A 288 38.43 8.06 -15.13
C THR A 288 39.86 7.60 -14.99
N ASP A 289 40.65 8.30 -14.21
CA ASP A 289 42.01 7.88 -13.84
C ASP A 289 42.28 8.04 -12.34
N GLN A 290 43.56 7.90 -11.91
CA GLN A 290 43.93 8.01 -10.49
C GLN A 290 43.68 9.40 -9.89
N SER A 291 43.53 10.45 -10.72
CA SER A 291 43.24 11.83 -10.29
C SER A 291 41.75 12.17 -10.29
N GLY A 292 40.88 11.27 -10.75
CA GLY A 292 39.45 11.43 -10.81
C GLY A 292 38.88 11.39 -12.23
N ASP A 293 37.62 11.86 -12.35
CA ASP A 293 36.93 11.92 -13.63
C ASP A 293 37.33 13.13 -14.43
N TYR A 294 37.53 12.94 -15.74
CA TYR A 294 37.92 13.99 -16.67
C TYR A 294 37.29 13.78 -18.06
N VAL A 295 37.28 14.85 -18.83
CA VAL A 295 36.87 14.85 -20.24
C VAL A 295 37.95 15.57 -21.09
N TYR A 296 37.89 15.34 -22.39
CA TYR A 296 38.68 16.16 -23.33
C TYR A 296 37.79 17.24 -23.92
N VAL A 297 38.19 18.50 -23.71
CA VAL A 297 37.53 19.69 -24.28
C VAL A 297 38.35 20.19 -25.45
N VAL A 298 37.68 20.53 -26.55
CA VAL A 298 38.33 21.12 -27.72
C VAL A 298 38.17 22.63 -27.67
N ASP A 299 39.28 23.36 -27.67
CA ASP A 299 39.26 24.83 -27.67
C ASP A 299 38.98 25.41 -29.08
N ALA A 300 38.88 26.75 -29.15
CA ALA A 300 38.61 27.45 -30.42
C ALA A 300 39.72 27.27 -31.45
N GLN A 301 40.93 26.85 -31.04
CA GLN A 301 42.09 26.57 -31.90
C GLN A 301 42.12 25.10 -32.35
N GLY A 302 41.12 24.28 -31.94
CA GLY A 302 41.10 22.86 -32.26
C GLY A 302 42.02 22.01 -31.41
N THR A 303 42.52 22.52 -30.28
CA THR A 303 43.43 21.78 -29.40
C THR A 303 42.64 21.05 -28.32
N ALA A 304 42.90 19.76 -28.15
CA ALA A 304 42.27 18.97 -27.10
C ALA A 304 42.95 19.17 -25.75
N GLN A 305 42.23 19.66 -24.78
CA GLN A 305 42.70 19.87 -23.41
C GLN A 305 42.01 18.91 -22.46
N ARG A 306 42.77 18.32 -21.53
CA ARG A 306 42.24 17.52 -20.45
C ARG A 306 41.62 18.43 -19.40
N GLN A 307 40.34 18.24 -19.07
CA GLN A 307 39.66 19.01 -18.06
C GLN A 307 39.05 18.07 -17.02
N GLY A 308 39.45 18.22 -15.75
CA GLY A 308 38.90 17.49 -14.64
C GLY A 308 37.44 17.92 -14.41
N VAL A 309 36.56 16.97 -14.18
CA VAL A 309 35.17 17.23 -13.95
C VAL A 309 34.70 16.56 -12.66
N ARG A 310 33.75 17.19 -12.00
CA ARG A 310 33.04 16.57 -10.88
C ARG A 310 31.67 16.14 -11.39
N LEU A 311 31.43 14.84 -11.38
CA LEU A 311 30.18 14.28 -11.83
C LEU A 311 29.12 14.30 -10.72
N GLY A 312 27.88 14.47 -11.11
CA GLY A 312 26.70 14.21 -10.33
C GLY A 312 26.08 12.87 -10.71
N GLN A 313 24.77 12.87 -10.88
CA GLN A 313 24.05 11.68 -11.26
C GLN A 313 24.47 11.21 -12.68
N THR A 314 24.72 9.92 -12.80
CA THR A 314 25.13 9.29 -14.05
C THR A 314 24.09 8.25 -14.45
N THR A 315 23.60 8.37 -15.68
CA THR A 315 22.73 7.37 -16.34
C THR A 315 23.57 6.51 -17.31
N PRO A 316 23.03 5.41 -17.85
CA PRO A 316 23.76 4.64 -18.88
C PRO A 316 24.15 5.45 -20.11
N THR A 317 23.41 6.51 -20.44
CA THR A 317 23.61 7.32 -21.66
C THR A 317 24.24 8.67 -21.41
N SER A 318 24.07 9.28 -20.23
CA SER A 318 24.53 10.64 -19.93
C SER A 318 25.06 10.76 -18.48
N ALA A 319 25.95 11.70 -18.25
CA ALA A 319 26.45 12.09 -16.95
C ALA A 319 26.18 13.57 -16.69
N ALA A 320 25.58 13.89 -15.54
CA ALA A 320 25.46 15.25 -15.05
C ALA A 320 26.82 15.77 -14.61
N VAL A 321 27.15 17.01 -14.92
CA VAL A 321 28.39 17.66 -14.51
C VAL A 321 28.06 18.76 -13.49
N LEU A 322 28.55 18.59 -12.26
CA LEU A 322 28.41 19.53 -11.16
C LEU A 322 29.38 20.71 -11.25
N SER A 323 30.59 20.43 -11.69
CA SER A 323 31.64 21.44 -11.90
C SER A 323 32.70 20.95 -12.87
N GLY A 324 33.43 21.90 -13.45
CA GLY A 324 34.55 21.60 -14.35
C GLY A 324 34.22 21.85 -15.82
N LEU A 325 32.99 22.10 -16.23
CA LEU A 325 32.63 22.44 -17.60
C LEU A 325 31.74 23.71 -17.65
N GLN A 326 31.80 24.36 -18.81
CA GLN A 326 30.92 25.48 -19.14
C GLN A 326 29.96 25.12 -20.28
N GLU A 327 28.80 25.75 -20.29
CA GLU A 327 27.84 25.58 -21.36
C GLU A 327 28.45 26.04 -22.71
N GLY A 328 28.24 25.23 -23.73
CA GLY A 328 28.76 25.53 -25.06
C GLY A 328 30.13 24.96 -25.38
N GLN A 329 30.86 24.44 -24.42
CA GLN A 329 32.15 23.75 -24.68
C GLN A 329 31.94 22.50 -25.53
N LEU A 330 32.95 22.18 -26.38
CA LEU A 330 32.95 20.98 -27.19
C LEU A 330 33.71 19.87 -26.48
N VAL A 331 33.00 18.77 -26.18
CA VAL A 331 33.57 17.61 -25.50
C VAL A 331 33.71 16.45 -26.47
N VAL A 332 34.88 15.80 -26.46
CA VAL A 332 35.16 14.65 -27.32
C VAL A 332 34.41 13.41 -26.81
N VAL A 333 33.65 12.78 -27.68
CA VAL A 333 32.88 11.56 -27.40
C VAL A 333 33.41 10.36 -28.17
N GLU A 334 33.90 10.57 -29.38
CA GLU A 334 34.40 9.53 -30.26
C GLU A 334 35.86 9.79 -30.61
N GLY A 335 36.65 8.71 -30.75
CA GLY A 335 38.06 8.80 -31.06
C GLY A 335 39.00 9.13 -29.89
N LEU A 336 38.48 8.99 -28.64
CA LEU A 336 39.18 9.28 -27.38
C LEU A 336 40.58 8.64 -27.29
N GLN A 337 40.74 7.44 -27.85
CA GLN A 337 42.03 6.70 -27.85
C GLN A 337 43.14 7.39 -28.70
N ARG A 338 42.79 8.32 -29.58
CA ARG A 338 43.69 9.04 -30.46
C ARG A 338 44.02 10.44 -29.97
N VAL A 339 43.30 10.89 -28.95
CA VAL A 339 43.46 12.22 -28.36
C VAL A 339 44.65 12.23 -27.41
N GLN A 340 45.54 13.19 -27.62
CA GLN A 340 46.64 13.48 -26.67
C GLN A 340 46.46 14.92 -26.15
N PRO A 341 46.59 15.14 -24.84
CA PRO A 341 46.46 16.47 -24.26
C PRO A 341 47.43 17.47 -24.92
N GLY A 342 46.95 18.65 -25.29
CA GLY A 342 47.73 19.71 -25.90
C GLY A 342 47.97 19.55 -27.41
N ARG A 343 47.41 18.53 -28.07
CA ARG A 343 47.50 18.35 -29.54
C ARG A 343 46.25 18.82 -30.26
N VAL A 344 46.48 19.31 -31.49
CA VAL A 344 45.39 19.73 -32.39
C VAL A 344 44.67 18.49 -32.89
N VAL A 345 43.36 18.53 -32.85
CA VAL A 345 42.41 17.51 -33.35
C VAL A 345 41.49 18.12 -34.42
N SER A 346 40.93 17.30 -35.27
CA SER A 346 39.90 17.74 -36.24
C SER A 346 38.51 17.41 -35.71
N PRO A 347 37.78 18.37 -35.10
CA PRO A 347 36.47 18.12 -34.53
C PRO A 347 35.43 17.94 -35.64
N GLY A 348 34.64 16.88 -35.57
CA GLY A 348 33.45 16.61 -36.37
C GLY A 348 32.27 16.28 -35.48
N PRO A 349 31.04 16.36 -35.97
CA PRO A 349 29.89 15.94 -35.19
C PRO A 349 29.99 14.45 -34.86
N ALA A 350 29.74 14.08 -33.58
CA ALA A 350 29.74 12.67 -33.19
C ALA A 350 28.56 11.95 -33.84
N ALA A 351 28.80 10.73 -34.37
CA ALA A 351 27.73 9.91 -34.96
C ALA A 351 26.64 9.54 -33.95
N SER A 352 27.01 9.44 -32.67
CA SER A 352 26.07 9.19 -31.55
C SER A 352 25.12 10.36 -31.27
N ALA A 353 25.39 11.57 -31.78
CA ALA A 353 24.50 12.74 -31.59
C ALA A 353 23.32 12.77 -32.56
N VAL A 354 23.35 11.97 -33.63
CA VAL A 354 22.32 11.93 -34.68
C VAL A 354 21.17 10.98 -34.32
N GLY A 355 21.31 10.18 -33.28
CA GLY A 355 20.36 9.12 -32.90
C GLY A 355 19.69 9.28 -31.54
N ALA A 356 19.43 10.49 -31.05
CA ALA A 356 18.56 10.66 -29.88
C ALA A 356 17.09 10.59 -30.34
N PRO A 357 16.32 9.53 -30.04
CA PRO A 357 14.89 9.59 -30.26
C PRO A 357 14.32 10.60 -29.29
N THR A 358 13.73 11.63 -29.81
CA THR A 358 12.76 12.49 -29.15
C THR A 358 11.59 11.58 -28.76
N GLY A 359 11.71 10.89 -27.64
CA GLY A 359 10.66 10.04 -27.09
C GLY A 359 9.63 10.87 -26.37
N ALA A 360 8.78 11.55 -27.10
CA ALA A 360 7.44 11.88 -26.65
C ALA A 360 6.65 10.55 -26.65
N LEU A 361 6.51 9.93 -25.49
CA LEU A 361 5.46 8.95 -25.27
C LEU A 361 4.18 9.73 -24.96
N ASP A 362 3.66 10.37 -25.98
CA ASP A 362 2.30 10.87 -25.98
C ASP A 362 1.38 9.79 -26.53
N GLY A 363 0.34 9.49 -25.75
CA GLY A 363 -0.62 8.44 -26.05
C GLY A 363 -1.39 8.67 -27.34
N ALA A 364 -1.08 7.90 -28.34
CA ALA A 364 -1.94 7.68 -29.46
C ALA A 364 -2.91 6.54 -29.12
N VAL A 365 -4.06 6.90 -28.60
CA VAL A 365 -5.24 6.04 -28.66
C VAL A 365 -5.72 6.07 -30.11
N ASP A 366 -5.32 5.08 -30.86
CA ASP A 366 -5.72 4.90 -32.26
C ASP A 366 -7.21 4.55 -32.33
N LYS A 367 -7.97 5.47 -32.92
CA LYS A 367 -9.33 5.25 -33.35
C LYS A 367 -9.28 4.34 -34.58
N ALA A 368 -9.32 3.03 -34.37
CA ALA A 368 -9.57 2.11 -35.47
C ALA A 368 -11.06 2.12 -35.82
N SER A 369 -11.33 2.79 -36.88
CA SER A 369 -12.29 2.60 -37.96
C SER A 369 -13.31 1.46 -37.81
N ALA A 370 -14.55 1.89 -37.75
CA ALA A 370 -15.72 1.08 -38.07
C ALA A 370 -15.64 0.56 -39.52
N ALA A 371 -15.40 -0.73 -39.68
CA ALA A 371 -15.58 -1.43 -40.96
C ALA A 371 -16.77 -2.40 -40.80
N LYS A 372 -17.78 -2.11 -41.64
CA LYS A 372 -18.98 -2.85 -41.91
C LYS A 372 -18.79 -4.39 -41.95
N SER A 373 -19.57 -5.09 -41.17
CA SER A 373 -19.92 -6.50 -41.43
C SER A 373 -20.99 -6.60 -42.50
N PRO A 374 -20.85 -7.52 -43.47
CA PRO A 374 -21.98 -7.87 -44.35
C PRO A 374 -22.87 -8.92 -43.64
N ALA A 375 -24.17 -8.75 -43.87
CA ALA A 375 -25.23 -9.59 -43.38
C ALA A 375 -25.13 -11.04 -43.94
N PRO A 376 -25.55 -12.07 -43.19
CA PRO A 376 -25.77 -13.40 -43.74
C PRO A 376 -27.18 -13.50 -44.36
N SER A 377 -27.24 -13.96 -45.62
CA SER A 377 -28.44 -14.39 -46.33
C SER A 377 -28.99 -15.72 -45.75
N PRO A 378 -30.30 -15.92 -45.84
CA PRO A 378 -30.94 -17.14 -45.34
C PRO A 378 -31.12 -18.21 -46.46
N ALA A 379 -30.84 -19.46 -46.16
CA ALA A 379 -31.35 -20.63 -46.87
C ALA A 379 -31.27 -21.82 -45.95
N GLY A 380 -32.31 -22.47 -45.63
CA GLY A 380 -33.11 -23.44 -46.30
C GLY A 380 -33.22 -24.60 -45.35
N GLY A 381 -34.39 -24.91 -44.80
CA GLY A 381 -34.74 -26.22 -44.23
C GLY A 381 -35.07 -27.20 -45.35
N PRO A 382 -35.75 -28.33 -45.08
CA PRO A 382 -35.65 -29.28 -44.00
C PRO A 382 -35.44 -30.70 -44.57
N SER A 383 -35.15 -31.69 -43.79
CA SER A 383 -35.76 -33.05 -43.86
C SER A 383 -35.00 -34.10 -43.05
N ARG A 384 -35.78 -34.70 -42.30
CA ARG A 384 -35.88 -36.03 -41.64
C ARG A 384 -35.39 -36.10 -40.23
#